data_724a4027a28ef6347ff908bd554fe799
#
_entry.id   724a4027a28ef6347ff908bd554fe799
#
_cell.length_a   1.000
_cell.length_b   1.000
_cell.length_c   1.000
_cell.angle_alpha   90.00
_cell.angle_beta   90.00
_cell.angle_gamma   90.00
#
_symmetry.space_group_name_H-M   'P 1'
#
loop_
_entity.id
_entity.type
_entity.pdbx_description
1 polymer ?
#
loop_
_entity_poly.entity_id
_entity_poly.type
_entity_poly.pdbx_seq_one_letter_code
_entity_poly.pdbx_strand_id
1 'polypeptide(L)'
;MSGFWTACLSQFEQELPPQQFNTWIRPLQLEGEDDFANGLRLLAPNGFILKWVRERYLARIEEFGCAYFDAPVTVSLQLGGRAPAPQAVAAPAAAPQRPLAAAPASAPAPASSYAAPMAQLASAPTQAPAPRPAPAARGNERERSQYEKSRLIPGFTFDNLIVGKANDLARAASVQVALNPGGAAYNPMFIYGGAGLGKTHLIHAIGNHILHNMPEKVVRYVHAEDYYSDVVRAYQTKSFDAFKRYYRSLDVLLLDDVQFFNGKNRTQEEFFYAFNALMEAKKQIIITCDTYPKDITGLEDRLITRFDWGLTVQIEPPELEMRVAILKKKAEVERIELN
;
A
#
# COMPACT_ATOMS: atom_id res chain seq x y z
N MET A 1 20.01 16.84 -29.92
CA MET A 1 20.51 15.45 -30.01
C MET A 1 19.93 14.61 -28.87
N SER A 2 18.66 14.38 -28.90
CA SER A 2 17.94 13.52 -27.95
C SER A 2 18.00 12.03 -28.35
N GLY A 3 19.19 11.58 -28.76
CA GLY A 3 19.32 10.32 -29.48
C GLY A 3 19.58 9.07 -28.62
N PHE A 4 20.51 9.17 -27.65
CA PHE A 4 20.96 7.98 -26.91
C PHE A 4 19.86 7.37 -26.08
N TRP A 5 19.22 8.15 -25.21
CA TRP A 5 18.21 7.62 -24.32
C TRP A 5 16.99 7.09 -25.07
N THR A 6 16.58 7.77 -26.15
CA THR A 6 15.50 7.28 -27.02
C THR A 6 15.86 5.98 -27.70
N ALA A 7 17.10 5.84 -28.21
CA ALA A 7 17.59 4.60 -28.79
C ALA A 7 17.67 3.46 -27.74
N CYS A 8 18.15 3.78 -26.54
CA CYS A 8 18.23 2.85 -25.42
C CYS A 8 16.83 2.35 -25.00
N LEU A 9 15.86 3.27 -24.89
CA LEU A 9 14.46 2.93 -24.62
C LEU A 9 13.88 2.01 -25.70
N SER A 10 14.08 2.32 -26.97
CA SER A 10 13.59 1.49 -28.08
C SER A 10 14.18 0.09 -28.08
N GLN A 11 15.45 -0.04 -27.69
CA GLN A 11 16.12 -1.34 -27.59
C GLN A 11 15.57 -2.15 -26.42
N PHE A 12 15.41 -1.55 -25.24
CA PHE A 12 14.81 -2.23 -24.09
C PHE A 12 13.35 -2.59 -24.32
N GLU A 13 12.59 -1.80 -25.09
CA GLU A 13 11.21 -2.12 -25.47
C GLU A 13 11.10 -3.38 -26.34
N GLN A 14 12.15 -3.66 -27.13
CA GLN A 14 12.22 -4.90 -27.95
C GLN A 14 12.75 -6.10 -27.16
N GLU A 15 13.65 -5.88 -26.18
CA GLU A 15 14.30 -6.95 -25.42
C GLU A 15 13.50 -7.38 -24.19
N LEU A 16 12.75 -6.46 -23.59
CA LEU A 16 12.03 -6.74 -22.36
C LEU A 16 10.52 -6.93 -22.61
N PRO A 17 9.87 -7.78 -21.80
CA PRO A 17 8.41 -7.80 -21.78
C PRO A 17 7.86 -6.37 -21.55
N PRO A 18 6.78 -5.96 -22.24
CA PRO A 18 6.25 -4.60 -22.18
C PRO A 18 6.04 -4.06 -20.75
N GLN A 19 5.75 -4.94 -19.84
CA GLN A 19 5.49 -4.62 -18.44
C GLN A 19 6.78 -4.31 -17.67
N GLN A 20 7.83 -5.09 -17.86
CA GLN A 20 9.14 -4.82 -17.24
C GLN A 20 9.72 -3.50 -17.77
N PHE A 21 9.59 -3.27 -19.06
CA PHE A 21 9.99 -2.02 -19.68
C PHE A 21 9.26 -0.81 -19.07
N ASN A 22 7.91 -0.88 -19.00
CA ASN A 22 7.09 0.22 -18.48
C ASN A 22 7.32 0.47 -16.98
N THR A 23 7.64 -0.57 -16.20
CA THR A 23 7.83 -0.44 -14.76
C THR A 23 9.22 0.07 -14.38
N TRP A 24 10.28 -0.36 -15.11
CA TRP A 24 11.65 -0.16 -14.66
C TRP A 24 12.46 0.82 -15.52
N ILE A 25 12.29 0.76 -16.83
CA ILE A 25 13.12 1.52 -17.76
C ILE A 25 12.43 2.83 -18.16
N ARG A 26 11.16 2.75 -18.54
CA ARG A 26 10.39 3.92 -18.97
C ARG A 26 10.28 5.06 -17.94
N PRO A 27 10.19 4.80 -16.61
CA PRO A 27 10.13 5.85 -15.61
C PRO A 27 11.47 6.57 -15.36
N LEU A 28 12.59 6.05 -15.89
CA LEU A 28 13.89 6.67 -15.76
C LEU A 28 13.99 7.90 -16.67
N GLN A 29 14.65 8.94 -16.16
CA GLN A 29 14.91 10.18 -16.90
C GLN A 29 16.40 10.41 -17.00
N LEU A 30 16.89 10.80 -18.17
CA LEU A 30 18.29 11.20 -18.36
C LEU A 30 18.42 12.67 -17.96
N GLU A 31 19.36 12.98 -17.07
CA GLU A 31 19.71 14.32 -16.65
C GLU A 31 20.99 14.78 -17.37
N GLY A 32 20.90 15.86 -18.16
CA GLY A 32 22.05 16.50 -18.79
C GLY A 32 22.59 15.71 -20.00
N GLU A 33 21.97 15.88 -21.16
CA GLU A 33 22.39 15.26 -22.43
C GLU A 33 23.69 15.78 -23.01
N ASP A 34 24.27 16.84 -22.47
CA ASP A 34 25.37 17.59 -23.13
C ASP A 34 26.76 17.34 -22.53
N ASP A 35 26.90 16.60 -21.44
CA ASP A 35 28.17 16.45 -20.73
C ASP A 35 28.65 14.99 -20.64
N PHE A 36 28.92 14.36 -21.78
CA PHE A 36 29.38 12.96 -21.87
C PHE A 36 30.74 12.73 -21.19
N ALA A 37 31.53 13.77 -20.99
CA ALA A 37 32.83 13.67 -20.36
C ALA A 37 32.77 13.33 -18.86
N ASN A 38 31.61 13.61 -18.19
CA ASN A 38 31.39 13.38 -16.78
C ASN A 38 30.49 12.17 -16.46
N GLY A 39 30.14 11.37 -17.47
CA GLY A 39 29.26 10.21 -17.33
C GLY A 39 27.77 10.55 -17.41
N LEU A 40 26.96 9.56 -17.75
CA LEU A 40 25.50 9.72 -17.88
C LEU A 40 24.84 9.65 -16.50
N ARG A 41 23.89 10.56 -16.23
CA ARG A 41 23.08 10.55 -15.01
C ARG A 41 21.66 10.15 -15.33
N LEU A 42 21.21 9.07 -14.72
CA LEU A 42 19.83 8.61 -14.81
C LEU A 42 19.12 8.87 -13.48
N LEU A 43 17.97 9.53 -13.56
CA LEU A 43 17.10 9.80 -12.42
C LEU A 43 16.03 8.75 -12.32
N ALA A 44 15.99 8.07 -11.18
CA ALA A 44 14.93 7.14 -10.83
C ALA A 44 13.88 7.85 -9.98
N PRO A 45 12.57 7.61 -10.19
CA PRO A 45 11.49 8.28 -9.46
C PRO A 45 11.42 7.88 -7.98
N ASN A 46 11.99 6.73 -7.61
CA ASN A 46 12.05 6.25 -6.23
C ASN A 46 13.25 5.34 -5.97
N GLY A 47 13.58 5.12 -4.69
CA GLY A 47 14.75 4.32 -4.28
C GLY A 47 14.67 2.85 -4.64
N PHE A 48 13.46 2.31 -4.85
CA PHE A 48 13.28 0.92 -5.25
C PHE A 48 13.64 0.69 -6.71
N ILE A 49 13.10 1.53 -7.61
CA ILE A 49 13.49 1.52 -9.04
C ILE A 49 15.00 1.74 -9.16
N LEU A 50 15.56 2.68 -8.39
CA LEU A 50 16.99 2.95 -8.37
C LEU A 50 17.81 1.69 -8.01
N LYS A 51 17.44 1.02 -6.91
CA LYS A 51 18.14 -0.19 -6.45
C LYS A 51 18.00 -1.32 -7.46
N TRP A 52 16.78 -1.57 -7.95
CA TRP A 52 16.49 -2.65 -8.89
C TRP A 52 17.16 -2.46 -10.25
N VAL A 53 17.11 -1.24 -10.80
CA VAL A 53 17.80 -0.93 -12.06
C VAL A 53 19.31 -1.03 -11.92
N ARG A 54 19.86 -0.59 -10.77
CA ARG A 54 21.29 -0.72 -10.46
C ARG A 54 21.75 -2.18 -10.45
N GLU A 55 20.96 -3.06 -9.85
CA GLU A 55 21.33 -4.46 -9.69
C GLU A 55 21.16 -5.28 -10.99
N ARG A 56 20.20 -4.94 -11.84
CA ARG A 56 19.83 -5.78 -12.98
C ARG A 56 20.07 -5.17 -14.36
N TYR A 57 19.96 -3.86 -14.49
CA TYR A 57 19.96 -3.21 -15.81
C TYR A 57 21.11 -2.22 -16.02
N LEU A 58 21.81 -1.79 -14.96
CA LEU A 58 22.86 -0.78 -15.06
C LEU A 58 23.96 -1.21 -16.03
N ALA A 59 24.48 -2.43 -15.86
CA ALA A 59 25.52 -2.97 -16.74
C ALA A 59 25.08 -3.01 -18.21
N ARG A 60 23.81 -3.33 -18.47
CA ARG A 60 23.25 -3.38 -19.81
C ARG A 60 23.08 -1.98 -20.42
N ILE A 61 22.69 -0.99 -19.60
CA ILE A 61 22.61 0.43 -20.02
C ILE A 61 24.02 0.96 -20.36
N GLU A 62 25.03 0.62 -19.56
CA GLU A 62 26.42 0.97 -19.81
C GLU A 62 26.96 0.33 -21.10
N GLU A 63 26.63 -0.94 -21.33
CA GLU A 63 26.98 -1.66 -22.57
C GLU A 63 26.38 -0.96 -23.80
N PHE A 64 25.11 -0.56 -23.75
CA PHE A 64 24.50 0.25 -24.80
C PHE A 64 25.16 1.59 -24.97
N GLY A 65 25.52 2.26 -23.86
CA GLY A 65 26.23 3.51 -23.90
C GLY A 65 27.57 3.37 -24.62
N CYS A 66 28.33 2.38 -24.25
CA CYS A 66 29.63 2.09 -24.89
C CYS A 66 29.48 1.80 -26.39
N ALA A 67 28.47 1.01 -26.80
CA ALA A 67 28.22 0.70 -28.20
C ALA A 67 27.74 1.93 -29.02
N TYR A 68 26.95 2.83 -28.38
CA TYR A 68 26.40 4.01 -29.05
C TYR A 68 27.45 5.12 -29.25
N PHE A 69 28.32 5.34 -28.26
CA PHE A 69 29.32 6.41 -28.27
C PHE A 69 30.70 5.98 -28.71
N ASP A 70 30.91 4.68 -28.98
CA ASP A 70 32.21 4.05 -29.28
C ASP A 70 33.32 4.43 -28.26
N ALA A 71 32.88 4.61 -26.97
CA ALA A 71 33.73 5.02 -25.86
C ALA A 71 33.21 4.41 -24.53
N PRO A 72 34.08 4.21 -23.53
CA PRO A 72 33.65 3.74 -22.24
C PRO A 72 32.72 4.78 -21.55
N VAL A 73 31.49 4.38 -21.24
CA VAL A 73 30.49 5.23 -20.59
C VAL A 73 30.19 4.70 -19.21
N THR A 74 30.26 5.56 -18.22
CA THR A 74 29.82 5.26 -16.85
C THR A 74 28.46 5.88 -16.61
N VAL A 75 27.52 5.08 -16.07
CA VAL A 75 26.16 5.51 -15.78
C VAL A 75 25.95 5.62 -14.28
N SER A 76 25.63 6.81 -13.80
CA SER A 76 25.25 7.05 -12.40
C SER A 76 23.74 7.09 -12.23
N LEU A 77 23.20 6.30 -11.31
CA LEU A 77 21.79 6.32 -10.94
C LEU A 77 21.58 7.16 -9.69
N GLN A 78 20.68 8.12 -9.76
CA GLN A 78 20.34 9.03 -8.66
C GLN A 78 18.81 9.09 -8.46
N LEU A 79 18.37 9.48 -7.27
CA LEU A 79 16.96 9.77 -7.02
C LEU A 79 16.62 11.12 -7.67
N GLY A 80 15.68 11.11 -8.61
CA GLY A 80 15.11 12.33 -9.18
C GLY A 80 14.39 13.11 -8.09
N GLY A 81 14.80 14.37 -7.87
CA GLY A 81 13.99 15.29 -7.08
C GLY A 81 12.63 15.47 -7.78
N ARG A 82 11.57 15.49 -6.98
CA ARG A 82 10.17 15.68 -7.38
C ARG A 82 10.05 16.65 -8.56
N ALA A 83 9.54 16.16 -9.69
CA ALA A 83 9.18 17.05 -10.81
C ALA A 83 8.27 18.17 -10.30
N PRO A 84 8.47 19.44 -10.73
CA PRO A 84 7.60 20.52 -10.33
C PRO A 84 6.17 20.19 -10.80
N ALA A 85 5.22 20.29 -9.88
CA ALA A 85 3.80 20.18 -10.19
C ALA A 85 3.47 21.23 -11.29
N PRO A 86 2.59 20.90 -12.24
CA PRO A 86 2.15 21.87 -13.23
C PRO A 86 1.57 23.08 -12.49
N GLN A 87 2.11 24.25 -12.81
CA GLN A 87 1.66 25.53 -12.25
C GLN A 87 0.18 25.70 -12.53
N ALA A 88 -0.61 25.76 -11.47
CA ALA A 88 -2.00 26.16 -11.55
C ALA A 88 -2.06 27.59 -12.08
N VAL A 89 -2.75 27.77 -13.18
CA VAL A 89 -3.09 29.08 -13.75
C VAL A 89 -3.85 29.85 -12.69
N ALA A 90 -3.35 31.03 -12.34
CA ALA A 90 -3.93 31.90 -11.33
C ALA A 90 -5.36 32.29 -11.72
N ALA A 91 -6.32 31.98 -10.86
CA ALA A 91 -7.66 32.56 -10.90
C ALA A 91 -7.63 33.96 -10.29
N PRO A 92 -8.46 34.90 -10.79
CA PRO A 92 -8.37 36.32 -10.43
C PRO A 92 -8.81 36.55 -8.97
N ALA A 93 -8.13 37.54 -8.38
CA ALA A 93 -8.31 38.01 -7.02
C ALA A 93 -9.76 38.40 -6.68
N ALA A 94 -10.30 37.82 -5.63
CA ALA A 94 -11.51 38.29 -4.98
C ALA A 94 -11.15 39.32 -3.89
N ALA A 95 -11.96 40.35 -3.81
CA ALA A 95 -11.82 41.57 -3.00
C ALA A 95 -11.80 41.31 -1.47
N PRO A 96 -11.30 42.26 -0.67
CA PRO A 96 -11.09 42.08 0.77
C PRO A 96 -12.38 42.19 1.58
N GLN A 97 -12.65 41.19 2.42
CA GLN A 97 -13.71 41.26 3.42
C GLN A 97 -13.17 41.87 4.73
N ARG A 98 -13.93 42.84 5.24
CA ARG A 98 -13.73 43.58 6.50
C ARG A 98 -13.77 42.68 7.72
N PRO A 99 -13.02 42.98 8.79
CA PRO A 99 -13.12 42.24 10.06
C PRO A 99 -14.37 42.64 10.84
N LEU A 100 -15.13 41.65 11.32
CA LEU A 100 -16.19 41.82 12.31
C LEU A 100 -15.62 41.61 13.72
N ALA A 101 -16.05 42.49 14.58
CA ALA A 101 -15.63 42.77 15.93
C ALA A 101 -15.84 41.60 16.91
N ALA A 102 -14.97 41.56 17.90
CA ALA A 102 -15.03 40.72 19.09
C ALA A 102 -16.23 41.12 19.98
N ALA A 103 -16.88 40.14 20.59
CA ALA A 103 -17.81 40.33 21.68
C ALA A 103 -17.42 39.47 22.92
N PRO A 104 -17.75 39.86 24.13
CA PRO A 104 -16.90 39.69 25.30
C PRO A 104 -17.16 38.44 26.15
N ALA A 105 -16.17 38.15 26.97
CA ALA A 105 -16.19 37.13 28.02
C ALA A 105 -17.25 37.37 29.07
N SER A 106 -17.93 36.32 29.52
CA SER A 106 -18.72 36.28 30.75
C SER A 106 -18.17 35.26 31.74
N ALA A 107 -17.99 35.72 32.94
CA ALA A 107 -17.38 35.14 34.11
C ALA A 107 -18.26 34.12 34.87
N PRO A 108 -17.77 33.50 35.94
CA PRO A 108 -18.19 32.18 36.43
C PRO A 108 -19.33 32.22 37.47
N ALA A 109 -20.03 31.12 37.60
CA ALA A 109 -21.03 30.90 38.62
C ALA A 109 -20.63 29.81 39.64
N PRO A 110 -21.22 29.81 40.85
CA PRO A 110 -20.50 29.42 42.06
C PRO A 110 -20.73 27.98 42.54
N ALA A 111 -19.80 27.55 43.38
CA ALA A 111 -19.85 26.32 44.14
C ALA A 111 -21.06 26.27 45.11
N SER A 112 -21.76 25.14 45.15
CA SER A 112 -22.70 24.81 46.21
C SER A 112 -22.23 23.52 46.90
N SER A 113 -21.86 23.72 48.15
CA SER A 113 -21.59 22.71 49.17
C SER A 113 -22.91 22.12 49.70
N TYR A 114 -23.05 20.79 49.73
CA TYR A 114 -23.96 20.16 50.70
C TYR A 114 -23.29 18.92 51.32
N ALA A 115 -23.42 18.92 52.64
CA ALA A 115 -22.84 17.99 53.60
C ALA A 115 -23.49 16.61 53.54
N ALA A 116 -22.72 15.64 53.98
CA ALA A 116 -23.13 14.27 54.26
C ALA A 116 -24.07 14.15 55.47
N PRO A 117 -24.76 13.03 55.62
CA PRO A 117 -24.80 12.39 56.92
C PRO A 117 -24.29 10.92 56.85
N MET A 118 -23.56 10.57 57.89
CA MET A 118 -23.16 9.23 58.27
C MET A 118 -24.38 8.35 58.59
N ALA A 119 -24.38 7.10 58.13
CA ALA A 119 -25.09 6.00 58.76
C ALA A 119 -24.46 4.63 58.46
N GLN A 120 -23.96 4.06 59.50
CA GLN A 120 -23.96 2.65 59.92
C GLN A 120 -23.34 1.52 59.05
N LEU A 121 -22.35 0.94 59.71
CA LEU A 121 -21.73 -0.35 59.45
C LEU A 121 -22.73 -1.50 59.30
N ALA A 122 -22.65 -2.24 58.22
CA ALA A 122 -23.06 -3.65 58.17
C ALA A 122 -21.90 -4.46 57.56
N SER A 123 -21.38 -5.34 58.31
CA SER A 123 -20.29 -6.27 57.98
C SER A 123 -20.77 -7.28 56.91
N ALA A 124 -20.21 -7.21 55.72
CA ALA A 124 -20.34 -8.27 54.70
C ALA A 124 -19.03 -9.08 54.61
N PRO A 125 -19.09 -10.40 54.39
CA PRO A 125 -17.94 -11.28 54.47
C PRO A 125 -16.95 -10.98 53.33
N THR A 126 -15.70 -10.88 53.69
CA THR A 126 -14.56 -10.73 52.79
C THR A 126 -14.45 -11.93 51.83
N GLN A 127 -14.92 -11.80 50.61
CA GLN A 127 -14.56 -12.69 49.55
C GLN A 127 -13.11 -12.37 49.13
N ALA A 128 -12.24 -13.40 49.17
CA ALA A 128 -10.90 -13.33 48.67
C ALA A 128 -10.92 -12.87 47.18
N PRO A 129 -10.04 -11.98 46.74
CA PRO A 129 -9.99 -11.56 45.35
C PRO A 129 -9.63 -12.76 44.47
N ALA A 130 -10.46 -13.01 43.45
CA ALA A 130 -10.17 -13.99 42.42
C ALA A 130 -8.76 -13.77 41.86
N PRO A 131 -7.99 -14.83 41.56
CA PRO A 131 -6.64 -14.71 41.04
C PRO A 131 -6.67 -13.94 39.72
N ARG A 132 -5.89 -12.85 39.63
CA ARG A 132 -5.70 -12.10 38.38
C ARG A 132 -5.09 -13.05 37.37
N PRO A 133 -5.68 -13.17 36.14
CA PRO A 133 -5.09 -14.02 35.10
C PRO A 133 -3.63 -13.57 34.84
N ALA A 134 -2.76 -14.55 34.69
CA ALA A 134 -1.34 -14.38 34.47
C ALA A 134 -1.05 -13.54 33.20
N PRO A 135 0.04 -12.79 33.11
CA PRO A 135 0.34 -11.90 31.97
C PRO A 135 0.37 -12.61 30.61
N ALA A 136 0.73 -13.87 30.56
CA ALA A 136 0.75 -14.69 29.33
C ALA A 136 -0.63 -14.95 28.73
N ALA A 137 -1.69 -15.09 29.55
CA ALA A 137 -3.05 -15.29 29.05
C ALA A 137 -3.61 -14.02 28.38
N ARG A 138 -3.23 -12.85 28.90
CA ARG A 138 -3.67 -11.56 28.32
C ARG A 138 -2.99 -11.22 27.00
N GLY A 139 -1.77 -11.70 26.74
CA GLY A 139 -1.08 -11.59 25.46
C GLY A 139 -1.84 -12.32 24.36
N ASN A 140 -2.13 -13.60 24.59
CA ASN A 140 -2.84 -14.44 23.64
C ASN A 140 -4.26 -13.96 23.31
N GLU A 141 -4.98 -13.37 24.27
CA GLU A 141 -6.32 -12.79 24.04
C GLU A 141 -6.25 -11.51 23.19
N ARG A 142 -5.24 -10.67 23.40
CA ARG A 142 -5.03 -9.47 22.59
C ARG A 142 -4.67 -9.82 21.15
N GLU A 143 -3.76 -10.75 20.94
CA GLU A 143 -3.36 -11.23 19.61
C GLU A 143 -4.55 -11.83 18.85
N ARG A 144 -5.33 -12.70 19.49
CA ARG A 144 -6.55 -13.24 18.91
C ARG A 144 -7.55 -12.17 18.51
N SER A 145 -7.81 -11.21 19.39
CA SER A 145 -8.70 -10.07 19.13
C SER A 145 -8.19 -9.18 17.97
N GLN A 146 -6.87 -9.02 17.81
CA GLN A 146 -6.30 -8.30 16.68
C GLN A 146 -6.48 -9.05 15.36
N TYR A 147 -6.22 -10.36 15.33
CA TYR A 147 -6.45 -11.18 14.14
C TYR A 147 -7.93 -11.19 13.73
N GLU A 148 -8.86 -11.35 14.67
CA GLU A 148 -10.29 -11.28 14.39
C GLU A 148 -10.69 -9.93 13.78
N LYS A 149 -10.16 -8.85 14.33
CA LYS A 149 -10.41 -7.49 13.81
C LYS A 149 -9.76 -7.25 12.47
N SER A 150 -8.58 -7.79 12.22
CA SER A 150 -7.85 -7.61 10.97
C SER A 150 -8.43 -8.37 9.79
N ARG A 151 -9.17 -9.45 10.03
CA ARG A 151 -9.62 -10.45 9.03
C ARG A 151 -8.48 -11.12 8.26
N LEU A 152 -7.28 -11.15 8.82
CA LEU A 152 -6.14 -11.81 8.22
C LEU A 152 -6.22 -13.33 8.42
N ILE A 153 -5.67 -14.06 7.47
CA ILE A 153 -5.49 -15.51 7.55
C ILE A 153 -4.07 -15.76 8.07
N PRO A 154 -3.89 -16.29 9.30
CA PRO A 154 -2.56 -16.43 9.92
C PRO A 154 -1.58 -17.30 9.12
N GLY A 155 -2.09 -18.29 8.37
CA GLY A 155 -1.29 -19.21 7.56
C GLY A 155 -0.70 -18.59 6.29
N PHE A 156 -1.12 -17.41 5.88
CA PHE A 156 -0.60 -16.74 4.69
C PHE A 156 0.56 -15.82 5.09
N THR A 157 1.77 -16.37 5.06
CA THR A 157 3.01 -15.67 5.44
C THR A 157 4.00 -15.64 4.27
N PHE A 158 5.02 -14.80 4.38
CA PHE A 158 6.11 -14.78 3.40
C PHE A 158 6.91 -16.08 3.36
N ASP A 159 6.96 -16.84 4.47
CA ASP A 159 7.66 -18.11 4.57
C ASP A 159 6.90 -19.24 3.88
N ASN A 160 5.57 -19.15 3.85
CA ASN A 160 4.72 -20.13 3.19
C ASN A 160 4.51 -19.82 1.69
N LEU A 161 4.92 -18.65 1.23
CA LEU A 161 4.85 -18.26 -0.17
C LEU A 161 5.99 -18.92 -0.95
N ILE A 162 5.66 -19.73 -1.93
CA ILE A 162 6.67 -20.28 -2.86
C ILE A 162 7.16 -19.16 -3.76
N VAL A 163 8.47 -18.98 -3.79
CA VAL A 163 9.13 -17.91 -4.56
C VAL A 163 9.70 -18.48 -5.85
N GLY A 164 9.49 -17.77 -6.93
CA GLY A 164 10.05 -18.03 -8.25
C GLY A 164 10.12 -16.75 -9.06
N LYS A 165 10.65 -16.82 -10.28
CA LYS A 165 10.79 -15.63 -11.15
C LYS A 165 9.46 -14.88 -11.32
N ALA A 166 8.35 -15.62 -11.35
CA ALA A 166 7.01 -15.07 -11.55
C ALA A 166 6.54 -14.11 -10.46
N ASN A 167 7.03 -14.23 -9.21
CA ASN A 167 6.58 -13.43 -8.07
C ASN A 167 7.71 -12.81 -7.22
N ASP A 168 8.97 -13.04 -7.58
CA ASP A 168 10.13 -12.56 -6.82
C ASP A 168 10.08 -11.06 -6.57
N LEU A 169 9.77 -10.29 -7.61
CA LEU A 169 9.62 -8.85 -7.52
C LEU A 169 8.49 -8.41 -6.61
N ALA A 170 7.31 -9.02 -6.81
CA ALA A 170 6.13 -8.69 -6.01
C ALA A 170 6.37 -9.01 -4.53
N ARG A 171 7.05 -10.13 -4.25
CA ARG A 171 7.46 -10.50 -2.89
C ARG A 171 8.46 -9.50 -2.31
N ALA A 172 9.51 -9.15 -3.06
CA ALA A 172 10.54 -8.22 -2.59
C ALA A 172 9.94 -6.84 -2.25
N ALA A 173 9.08 -6.32 -3.11
CA ALA A 173 8.34 -5.09 -2.89
C ALA A 173 7.43 -5.19 -1.64
N SER A 174 6.72 -6.30 -1.51
CA SER A 174 5.82 -6.56 -0.38
C SER A 174 6.55 -6.58 0.97
N VAL A 175 7.74 -7.18 1.01
CA VAL A 175 8.60 -7.17 2.21
C VAL A 175 9.02 -5.74 2.56
N GLN A 176 9.39 -4.90 1.58
CA GLN A 176 9.76 -3.50 1.84
C GLN A 176 8.57 -2.69 2.39
N VAL A 177 7.37 -2.88 1.85
CA VAL A 177 6.14 -2.27 2.36
C VAL A 177 5.85 -2.74 3.79
N ALA A 178 6.02 -4.03 4.06
CA ALA A 178 5.76 -4.61 5.37
C ALA A 178 6.74 -4.11 6.45
N LEU A 179 7.99 -3.83 6.07
CA LEU A 179 9.01 -3.26 6.97
C LEU A 179 8.81 -1.77 7.26
N ASN A 180 8.27 -1.01 6.31
CA ASN A 180 8.07 0.44 6.44
C ASN A 180 6.73 0.88 5.84
N PRO A 181 5.59 0.53 6.48
CA PRO A 181 4.27 0.89 5.99
C PRO A 181 4.02 2.41 6.05
N GLY A 182 3.45 2.95 4.96
CA GLY A 182 3.20 4.38 4.79
C GLY A 182 4.35 5.15 4.15
N GLY A 183 5.42 4.45 3.74
CA GLY A 183 6.52 5.04 2.98
C GLY A 183 6.05 5.58 1.62
N ALA A 184 6.31 6.85 1.33
CA ALA A 184 5.77 7.54 0.15
C ALA A 184 6.14 6.87 -1.19
N ALA A 185 7.28 6.15 -1.25
CA ALA A 185 7.74 5.47 -2.46
C ALA A 185 6.92 4.21 -2.81
N TYR A 186 6.20 3.66 -1.84
CA TYR A 186 5.48 2.38 -1.97
C TYR A 186 3.99 2.51 -1.64
N ASN A 187 3.47 3.71 -1.60
CA ASN A 187 2.09 3.97 -1.20
C ASN A 187 1.34 4.81 -2.26
N PRO A 188 0.25 4.30 -2.83
CA PRO A 188 -0.27 2.94 -2.64
C PRO A 188 0.62 1.86 -3.27
N MET A 189 0.51 0.61 -2.80
CA MET A 189 1.04 -0.55 -3.50
C MET A 189 -0.09 -1.23 -4.27
N PHE A 190 0.10 -1.44 -5.56
CA PHE A 190 -0.85 -2.10 -6.43
C PHE A 190 -0.25 -3.41 -6.95
N ILE A 191 -0.89 -4.54 -6.63
CA ILE A 191 -0.46 -5.88 -7.03
C ILE A 191 -1.45 -6.41 -8.05
N TYR A 192 -0.99 -6.76 -9.24
CA TYR A 192 -1.87 -7.32 -10.25
C TYR A 192 -1.33 -8.60 -10.87
N GLY A 193 -2.23 -9.36 -11.48
CA GLY A 193 -1.92 -10.62 -12.16
C GLY A 193 -3.15 -11.51 -12.23
N GLY A 194 -3.15 -12.47 -13.10
CA GLY A 194 -4.27 -13.38 -13.32
C GLY A 194 -4.83 -14.04 -12.06
N ALA A 195 -6.01 -14.63 -12.16
CA ALA A 195 -6.63 -15.36 -11.06
C ALA A 195 -5.75 -16.53 -10.60
N GLY A 196 -5.71 -16.79 -9.28
CA GLY A 196 -4.98 -17.93 -8.71
C GLY A 196 -3.46 -17.78 -8.61
N LEU A 197 -2.88 -16.61 -8.94
CA LEU A 197 -1.44 -16.40 -8.91
C LEU A 197 -0.86 -16.07 -7.52
N GLY A 198 -1.69 -16.01 -6.47
CA GLY A 198 -1.24 -15.80 -5.10
C GLY A 198 -1.31 -14.35 -4.61
N LYS A 199 -2.04 -13.45 -5.29
CA LYS A 199 -2.27 -12.06 -4.86
C LYS A 199 -2.82 -11.99 -3.43
N THR A 200 -3.87 -12.73 -3.15
CA THR A 200 -4.50 -12.82 -1.83
C THR A 200 -3.53 -13.34 -0.77
N HIS A 201 -2.70 -14.35 -1.09
CA HIS A 201 -1.65 -14.81 -0.17
C HIS A 201 -0.67 -13.68 0.15
N LEU A 202 -0.20 -12.97 -0.87
CA LEU A 202 0.80 -11.93 -0.71
C LEU A 202 0.29 -10.74 0.11
N ILE A 203 -0.95 -10.29 -0.13
CA ILE A 203 -1.55 -9.20 0.63
C ILE A 203 -1.75 -9.58 2.11
N HIS A 204 -2.15 -10.82 2.40
CA HIS A 204 -2.22 -11.35 3.75
C HIS A 204 -0.85 -11.48 4.40
N ALA A 205 0.18 -11.90 3.66
CA ALA A 205 1.55 -12.00 4.17
C ALA A 205 2.09 -10.64 4.61
N ILE A 206 1.82 -9.58 3.85
CA ILE A 206 2.14 -8.20 4.24
C ILE A 206 1.46 -7.86 5.57
N GLY A 207 0.14 -8.08 5.65
CA GLY A 207 -0.64 -7.77 6.84
C GLY A 207 -0.18 -8.54 8.09
N ASN A 208 0.08 -9.83 7.95
CA ASN A 208 0.58 -10.68 9.02
C ASN A 208 1.96 -10.23 9.52
N HIS A 209 2.85 -9.87 8.59
CA HIS A 209 4.18 -9.37 8.95
C HIS A 209 4.11 -8.05 9.72
N ILE A 210 3.25 -7.11 9.27
CA ILE A 210 3.04 -5.84 9.96
C ILE A 210 2.45 -6.08 11.35
N LEU A 211 1.40 -6.91 11.45
CA LEU A 211 0.72 -7.17 12.72
C LEU A 211 1.64 -7.84 13.75
N HIS A 212 2.55 -8.73 13.29
CA HIS A 212 3.52 -9.38 14.14
C HIS A 212 4.62 -8.43 14.65
N ASN A 213 5.16 -7.58 13.77
CA ASN A 213 6.29 -6.71 14.11
C ASN A 213 5.88 -5.34 14.67
N MET A 214 4.65 -4.90 14.39
CA MET A 214 4.09 -3.60 14.79
C MET A 214 2.67 -3.79 15.34
N PRO A 215 2.53 -4.42 16.53
CA PRO A 215 1.22 -4.78 17.08
C PRO A 215 0.34 -3.58 17.47
N GLU A 216 0.90 -2.37 17.49
CA GLU A 216 0.13 -1.13 17.68
C GLU A 216 -0.60 -0.66 16.42
N LYS A 217 -0.24 -1.18 15.25
CA LYS A 217 -0.86 -0.80 13.98
C LYS A 217 -2.23 -1.45 13.79
N VAL A 218 -3.17 -0.68 13.31
CA VAL A 218 -4.51 -1.16 12.97
C VAL A 218 -4.51 -1.60 11.50
N VAL A 219 -4.38 -2.92 11.30
CA VAL A 219 -4.38 -3.54 9.97
C VAL A 219 -5.77 -4.09 9.66
N ARG A 220 -6.28 -3.87 8.45
CA ARG A 220 -7.56 -4.41 8.02
C ARG A 220 -7.47 -4.95 6.59
N TYR A 221 -7.79 -6.23 6.46
CA TYR A 221 -8.06 -6.87 5.18
C TYR A 221 -9.55 -6.77 4.84
N VAL A 222 -9.84 -6.40 3.61
CA VAL A 222 -11.21 -6.27 3.09
C VAL A 222 -11.21 -6.74 1.63
N HIS A 223 -12.09 -7.67 1.30
CA HIS A 223 -12.42 -7.97 -0.10
C HIS A 223 -13.29 -6.86 -0.66
N ALA A 224 -13.12 -6.47 -1.92
CA ALA A 224 -13.86 -5.35 -2.50
C ALA A 224 -15.39 -5.56 -2.48
N GLU A 225 -15.86 -6.80 -2.53
CA GLU A 225 -17.27 -7.14 -2.36
C GLU A 225 -17.78 -6.86 -0.94
N ASP A 226 -16.96 -7.17 0.09
CA ASP A 226 -17.28 -6.85 1.49
C ASP A 226 -17.32 -5.33 1.72
N TYR A 227 -16.36 -4.60 1.11
CA TYR A 227 -16.36 -3.14 1.16
C TYR A 227 -17.65 -2.55 0.57
N TYR A 228 -18.08 -3.06 -0.60
CA TYR A 228 -19.36 -2.69 -1.20
C TYR A 228 -20.53 -2.96 -0.26
N SER A 229 -20.56 -4.14 0.35
CA SER A 229 -21.61 -4.52 1.30
C SER A 229 -21.64 -3.62 2.54
N ASP A 230 -20.46 -3.24 3.05
CA ASP A 230 -20.33 -2.29 4.16
C ASP A 230 -20.85 -0.89 3.80
N VAL A 231 -20.54 -0.40 2.56
CA VAL A 231 -21.08 0.87 2.05
C VAL A 231 -22.61 0.82 1.97
N VAL A 232 -23.19 -0.22 1.37
CA VAL A 232 -24.65 -0.37 1.24
C VAL A 232 -25.31 -0.40 2.62
N ARG A 233 -24.76 -1.17 3.56
CA ARG A 233 -25.25 -1.25 4.94
C ARG A 233 -25.19 0.10 5.64
N ALA A 234 -24.11 0.85 5.51
CA ALA A 234 -23.95 2.17 6.11
C ALA A 234 -25.01 3.16 5.62
N TYR A 235 -25.38 3.10 4.33
CA TYR A 235 -26.49 3.89 3.78
C TYR A 235 -27.84 3.46 4.32
N GLN A 236 -28.13 2.17 4.34
CA GLN A 236 -29.42 1.63 4.84
C GLN A 236 -29.64 1.95 6.31
N THR A 237 -28.60 1.88 7.13
CA THR A 237 -28.67 2.11 8.57
C THR A 237 -28.40 3.56 8.98
N LYS A 238 -28.19 4.46 8.03
CA LYS A 238 -27.81 5.88 8.26
C LYS A 238 -26.58 6.03 9.17
N SER A 239 -25.67 5.06 9.15
CA SER A 239 -24.45 5.01 9.98
C SER A 239 -23.16 5.39 9.22
N PHE A 240 -23.31 6.21 8.18
CA PHE A 240 -22.23 6.52 7.25
C PHE A 240 -21.05 7.24 7.90
N ASP A 241 -21.29 8.08 8.91
CA ASP A 241 -20.22 8.73 9.66
C ASP A 241 -19.39 7.74 10.49
N ALA A 242 -20.01 6.69 11.02
CA ALA A 242 -19.30 5.61 11.71
C ALA A 242 -18.43 4.81 10.73
N PHE A 243 -18.95 4.50 9.53
CA PHE A 243 -18.21 3.86 8.45
C PHE A 243 -16.96 4.70 8.06
N LYS A 244 -17.13 6.00 7.79
CA LYS A 244 -16.01 6.89 7.44
C LYS A 244 -14.97 6.96 8.55
N ARG A 245 -15.38 7.10 9.81
CA ARG A 245 -14.45 7.12 10.96
C ARG A 245 -13.68 5.82 11.08
N TYR A 246 -14.35 4.68 10.89
CA TYR A 246 -13.72 3.38 10.96
C TYR A 246 -12.60 3.24 9.91
N TYR A 247 -12.90 3.44 8.62
CA TYR A 247 -11.88 3.30 7.58
C TYR A 247 -10.74 4.31 7.71
N ARG A 248 -11.01 5.54 8.17
CA ARG A 248 -9.97 6.55 8.43
C ARG A 248 -9.09 6.23 9.64
N SER A 249 -9.55 5.40 10.57
CA SER A 249 -8.78 5.00 11.75
C SER A 249 -7.74 3.90 11.48
N LEU A 250 -7.75 3.30 10.28
CA LEU A 250 -6.82 2.25 9.91
C LEU A 250 -5.41 2.82 9.69
N ASP A 251 -4.39 2.04 10.06
CA ASP A 251 -3.01 2.32 9.71
C ASP A 251 -2.62 1.64 8.39
N VAL A 252 -3.22 0.48 8.11
CA VAL A 252 -2.99 -0.29 6.90
C VAL A 252 -4.31 -0.82 6.36
N LEU A 253 -4.64 -0.46 5.14
CA LEU A 253 -5.78 -0.99 4.40
C LEU A 253 -5.28 -1.96 3.32
N LEU A 254 -5.76 -3.20 3.38
CA LEU A 254 -5.50 -4.26 2.43
C LEU A 254 -6.81 -4.51 1.67
N LEU A 255 -6.90 -4.04 0.43
CA LEU A 255 -8.09 -4.17 -0.41
C LEU A 255 -7.84 -5.22 -1.49
N ASP A 256 -8.58 -6.31 -1.44
CA ASP A 256 -8.44 -7.42 -2.39
C ASP A 256 -9.50 -7.35 -3.49
N ASP A 257 -9.06 -7.62 -4.72
CA ASP A 257 -9.90 -7.75 -5.92
C ASP A 257 -10.72 -6.49 -6.26
N VAL A 258 -10.05 -5.34 -6.41
CA VAL A 258 -10.70 -4.04 -6.66
C VAL A 258 -11.55 -3.99 -7.93
N GLN A 259 -11.37 -4.92 -8.89
CA GLN A 259 -12.21 -5.05 -10.08
C GLN A 259 -13.69 -5.25 -9.73
N PHE A 260 -14.03 -5.74 -8.54
CA PHE A 260 -15.41 -5.83 -8.07
C PHE A 260 -16.12 -4.47 -7.89
N PHE A 261 -15.38 -3.35 -7.93
CA PHE A 261 -15.98 -2.02 -7.93
C PHE A 261 -16.55 -1.62 -9.30
N ASN A 262 -16.28 -2.39 -10.36
CA ASN A 262 -16.81 -2.13 -11.69
C ASN A 262 -18.33 -1.91 -11.67
N GLY A 263 -18.78 -0.79 -12.27
CA GLY A 263 -20.19 -0.39 -12.35
C GLY A 263 -20.84 0.04 -11.02
N LYS A 264 -20.07 0.13 -9.92
CA LYS A 264 -20.59 0.51 -8.60
C LYS A 264 -20.18 1.94 -8.22
N ASN A 265 -20.64 2.92 -9.01
CA ASN A 265 -20.21 4.33 -8.93
C ASN A 265 -20.21 4.90 -7.50
N ARG A 266 -21.26 4.61 -6.71
CA ARG A 266 -21.32 5.11 -5.34
C ARG A 266 -20.24 4.54 -4.44
N THR A 267 -19.91 3.25 -4.59
CA THR A 267 -18.81 2.61 -3.84
C THR A 267 -17.47 3.18 -4.25
N GLN A 268 -17.28 3.42 -5.55
CA GLN A 268 -16.05 4.03 -6.05
C GLN A 268 -15.87 5.45 -5.50
N GLU A 269 -16.94 6.25 -5.43
CA GLU A 269 -16.92 7.59 -4.85
C GLU A 269 -16.50 7.54 -3.37
N GLU A 270 -17.12 6.67 -2.58
CA GLU A 270 -16.81 6.57 -1.14
C GLU A 270 -15.41 5.99 -0.89
N PHE A 271 -14.99 5.05 -1.74
CA PHE A 271 -13.61 4.54 -1.67
C PHE A 271 -12.60 5.63 -2.03
N PHE A 272 -12.88 6.47 -3.03
CA PHE A 272 -12.02 7.59 -3.38
C PHE A 272 -11.80 8.55 -2.20
N TYR A 273 -12.85 8.87 -1.44
CA TYR A 273 -12.72 9.71 -0.25
C TYR A 273 -11.93 9.02 0.87
N ALA A 274 -12.17 7.73 1.11
CA ALA A 274 -11.41 6.97 2.10
C ALA A 274 -9.93 6.86 1.71
N PHE A 275 -9.65 6.56 0.44
CA PHE A 275 -8.31 6.49 -0.13
C PHE A 275 -7.53 7.78 0.07
N ASN A 276 -8.10 8.94 -0.32
CA ASN A 276 -7.42 10.23 -0.16
C ASN A 276 -7.14 10.54 1.31
N ALA A 277 -8.10 10.29 2.21
CA ALA A 277 -7.92 10.53 3.63
C ALA A 277 -6.79 9.66 4.24
N LEU A 278 -6.66 8.40 3.82
CA LEU A 278 -5.58 7.52 4.24
C LEU A 278 -4.22 7.98 3.67
N MET A 279 -4.17 8.37 2.41
CA MET A 279 -2.96 8.89 1.78
C MET A 279 -2.46 10.19 2.44
N GLU A 280 -3.34 11.13 2.72
CA GLU A 280 -3.03 12.38 3.45
C GLU A 280 -2.49 12.10 4.85
N ALA A 281 -3.04 11.10 5.54
CA ALA A 281 -2.60 10.64 6.85
C ALA A 281 -1.34 9.74 6.79
N LYS A 282 -0.73 9.52 5.61
CA LYS A 282 0.41 8.63 5.37
C LYS A 282 0.17 7.19 5.85
N LYS A 283 -1.07 6.72 5.75
CA LYS A 283 -1.46 5.34 6.04
C LYS A 283 -1.19 4.47 4.81
N GLN A 284 -0.80 3.22 5.03
CA GLN A 284 -0.48 2.31 3.93
C GLN A 284 -1.75 1.78 3.27
N ILE A 285 -1.79 1.80 1.95
CA ILE A 285 -2.83 1.17 1.15
C ILE A 285 -2.17 0.13 0.25
N ILE A 286 -2.70 -1.09 0.25
CA ILE A 286 -2.32 -2.16 -0.67
C ILE A 286 -3.59 -2.62 -1.38
N ILE A 287 -3.53 -2.73 -2.71
CA ILE A 287 -4.66 -3.06 -3.56
C ILE A 287 -4.27 -4.23 -4.46
N THR A 288 -5.17 -5.18 -4.64
CA THR A 288 -4.99 -6.23 -5.65
C THR A 288 -6.00 -6.13 -6.77
N CYS A 289 -5.62 -6.60 -7.95
CA CYS A 289 -6.47 -6.69 -9.13
C CYS A 289 -6.04 -7.85 -10.04
N ASP A 290 -6.94 -8.33 -10.89
CA ASP A 290 -6.60 -9.31 -11.91
C ASP A 290 -5.87 -8.71 -13.11
N THR A 291 -6.03 -7.41 -13.36
CA THR A 291 -5.49 -6.68 -14.52
C THR A 291 -4.70 -5.44 -14.10
N TYR A 292 -3.92 -4.90 -15.03
CA TYR A 292 -3.21 -3.64 -14.84
C TYR A 292 -4.19 -2.47 -14.60
N PRO A 293 -3.86 -1.46 -13.77
CA PRO A 293 -4.79 -0.37 -13.43
C PRO A 293 -5.49 0.29 -14.61
N LYS A 294 -4.75 0.58 -15.69
CA LYS A 294 -5.31 1.26 -16.87
C LYS A 294 -6.20 0.37 -17.74
N ASP A 295 -6.12 -0.94 -17.56
CA ASP A 295 -6.93 -1.91 -18.30
C ASP A 295 -8.22 -2.29 -17.55
N ILE A 296 -8.42 -1.74 -16.34
CA ILE A 296 -9.62 -2.01 -15.56
C ILE A 296 -10.80 -1.24 -16.16
N THR A 297 -11.74 -1.96 -16.74
CA THR A 297 -12.96 -1.36 -17.28
C THR A 297 -13.96 -1.03 -16.18
N GLY A 298 -14.66 0.11 -16.30
CA GLY A 298 -15.77 0.50 -15.42
C GLY A 298 -15.34 1.04 -14.04
N LEU A 299 -14.06 1.33 -13.85
CA LEU A 299 -13.58 2.19 -12.77
C LEU A 299 -13.45 3.63 -13.24
N GLU A 300 -13.70 4.57 -12.34
CA GLU A 300 -13.53 5.99 -12.61
C GLU A 300 -12.05 6.35 -12.80
N ASP A 301 -11.72 7.17 -13.80
CA ASP A 301 -10.37 7.60 -14.17
C ASP A 301 -9.59 8.19 -12.98
N ARG A 302 -10.30 8.87 -12.06
CA ARG A 302 -9.70 9.42 -10.85
C ARG A 302 -9.13 8.35 -9.91
N LEU A 303 -9.77 7.17 -9.81
CA LEU A 303 -9.25 6.04 -9.03
C LEU A 303 -8.07 5.39 -9.74
N ILE A 304 -8.18 5.17 -11.06
CA ILE A 304 -7.10 4.61 -11.89
C ILE A 304 -5.83 5.46 -11.75
N THR A 305 -5.98 6.79 -11.85
CA THR A 305 -4.87 7.74 -11.68
C THR A 305 -4.24 7.62 -10.28
N ARG A 306 -5.03 7.42 -9.24
CA ARG A 306 -4.54 7.26 -7.85
C ARG A 306 -3.81 5.94 -7.64
N PHE A 307 -4.27 4.87 -8.26
CA PHE A 307 -3.61 3.56 -8.19
C PHE A 307 -2.22 3.57 -8.83
N ASP A 308 -2.03 4.36 -9.87
CA ASP A 308 -0.76 4.52 -10.59
C ASP A 308 0.27 5.44 -9.86
N TRP A 309 -0.12 6.08 -8.75
CA TRP A 309 0.77 7.02 -8.02
C TRP A 309 1.93 6.37 -7.28
N GLY A 310 1.73 5.15 -6.80
CA GLY A 310 2.68 4.45 -5.96
C GLY A 310 3.48 3.39 -6.70
N LEU A 311 3.58 2.22 -6.10
CA LEU A 311 4.29 1.09 -6.67
C LEU A 311 3.31 0.07 -7.24
N THR A 312 3.37 -0.14 -8.55
CA THR A 312 2.61 -1.19 -9.24
C THR A 312 3.52 -2.37 -9.53
N VAL A 313 3.13 -3.57 -9.10
CA VAL A 313 3.87 -4.82 -9.30
C VAL A 313 2.99 -5.90 -9.87
N GLN A 314 3.55 -6.68 -10.78
CA GLN A 314 2.89 -7.82 -11.39
C GLN A 314 3.29 -9.13 -10.73
N ILE A 315 2.34 -10.06 -10.69
CA ILE A 315 2.61 -11.48 -10.49
C ILE A 315 2.34 -12.18 -11.83
N GLU A 316 3.38 -12.80 -12.37
CA GLU A 316 3.30 -13.53 -13.64
C GLU A 316 2.81 -14.98 -13.43
N PRO A 317 2.33 -15.66 -14.47
CA PRO A 317 2.06 -17.08 -14.41
C PRO A 317 3.32 -17.88 -14.04
N PRO A 318 3.25 -18.81 -13.06
CA PRO A 318 4.41 -19.56 -12.61
C PRO A 318 4.92 -20.53 -13.67
N GLU A 319 6.24 -20.62 -13.79
CA GLU A 319 6.93 -21.64 -14.60
C GLU A 319 6.68 -23.05 -14.05
N LEU A 320 7.04 -24.09 -14.82
CA LEU A 320 6.76 -25.47 -14.45
C LEU A 320 7.35 -25.85 -13.09
N GLU A 321 8.60 -25.48 -12.83
CA GLU A 321 9.32 -25.76 -11.59
C GLU A 321 8.60 -25.14 -10.38
N MET A 322 8.17 -23.91 -10.52
CA MET A 322 7.42 -23.21 -9.47
C MET A 322 6.05 -23.86 -9.25
N ARG A 323 5.34 -24.29 -10.30
CA ARG A 323 4.07 -25.03 -10.17
C ARG A 323 4.24 -26.33 -9.41
N VAL A 324 5.31 -27.07 -9.72
CA VAL A 324 5.65 -28.32 -9.00
C VAL A 324 5.95 -28.03 -7.53
N ALA A 325 6.72 -26.98 -7.23
CA ALA A 325 7.01 -26.59 -5.85
C ALA A 325 5.73 -26.19 -5.07
N ILE A 326 4.83 -25.45 -5.71
CA ILE A 326 3.52 -25.07 -5.13
C ILE A 326 2.68 -26.33 -4.82
N LEU A 327 2.61 -27.27 -5.77
CA LEU A 327 1.85 -28.52 -5.58
C LEU A 327 2.44 -29.36 -4.44
N LYS A 328 3.77 -29.52 -4.39
CA LYS A 328 4.45 -30.22 -3.28
C LYS A 328 4.15 -29.56 -1.94
N LYS A 329 4.24 -28.24 -1.86
CA LYS A 329 3.95 -27.51 -0.62
C LYS A 329 2.50 -27.67 -0.17
N LYS A 330 1.55 -27.63 -1.10
CA LYS A 330 0.14 -27.88 -0.79
C LYS A 330 -0.10 -29.31 -0.32
N ALA A 331 0.52 -30.29 -0.99
CA ALA A 331 0.42 -31.69 -0.57
C ALA A 331 0.98 -31.93 0.84
N GLU A 332 2.12 -31.30 1.18
CA GLU A 332 2.66 -31.34 2.55
C GLU A 332 1.66 -30.79 3.59
N VAL A 333 1.05 -29.63 3.29
CA VAL A 333 0.06 -29.01 4.19
C VAL A 333 -1.18 -29.90 4.36
N GLU A 334 -1.66 -30.49 3.27
CA GLU A 334 -2.83 -31.38 3.25
C GLU A 334 -2.48 -32.84 3.66
N ARG A 335 -1.21 -33.13 3.95
CA ARG A 335 -0.68 -34.47 4.27
C ARG A 335 -1.01 -35.51 3.20
N ILE A 336 -0.91 -35.12 1.93
CA ILE A 336 -1.10 -35.98 0.76
C ILE A 336 0.27 -36.43 0.26
N GLU A 337 0.49 -37.75 0.16
CA GLU A 337 1.70 -38.26 -0.50
C GLU A 337 1.54 -38.15 -2.00
N LEU A 338 2.50 -37.49 -2.64
CA LEU A 338 2.61 -37.40 -4.09
C LEU A 338 3.52 -38.51 -4.58
N ASN A 339 3.00 -39.38 -5.42
CA ASN A 339 3.76 -40.45 -6.09
C ASN A 339 4.63 -39.89 -7.23
#